data_70dcd5ea778a215d279aacf5356c2495
#
_entry.id   70dcd5ea778a215d279aacf5356c2495
#
_cell.length_a   1.000
_cell.length_b   1.000
_cell.length_c   1.000
_cell.angle_alpha   90.00
_cell.angle_beta   90.00
_cell.angle_gamma   90.00
#
_symmetry.space_group_name_H-M   'P 1'
#
loop_
_entity.id
_entity.type
_entity.pdbx_description
1 polymer ?
#
loop_
_entity_poly.entity_id
_entity_poly.type
_entity_poly.pdbx_seq_one_letter_code
_entity_poly.pdbx_strand_id
1 'polypeptide(L)'
;YQFNPAFFQTTVTAQILLKALTNLPHTDFTLCKCMIDQAHVSPPHSQGGGWGAALGPSPHIFLDPPWPQQEERPIRQILYLGELLETCHFQSFWQALDENMELLDGITGFEDSVRKFICHVVGITYQHIDRWLLAEMLGDLSEAQLKVWMSKYGWTEPEPGRIFICNQEESIKPKNIVEKIDFDSGCWGTGRPPPHLGETH
;
A
#
# COMPACT_ATOMS: atom_id res chain seq x y z
N TYR A 1 0.34 -7.16 -21.02
CA TYR A 1 1.66 -7.74 -20.77
C TYR A 1 1.60 -9.17 -20.24
N GLN A 2 0.65 -9.52 -19.37
CA GLN A 2 0.49 -10.90 -18.86
C GLN A 2 0.36 -11.95 -19.97
N PHE A 3 -0.30 -11.60 -21.06
CA PHE A 3 -0.57 -12.52 -22.19
C PHE A 3 0.51 -12.48 -23.28
N ASN A 4 1.39 -11.48 -23.28
CA ASN A 4 2.44 -11.35 -24.26
C ASN A 4 3.66 -10.59 -23.71
N PRO A 5 4.56 -11.28 -23.01
CA PRO A 5 5.74 -10.68 -22.39
C PRO A 5 6.72 -10.04 -23.38
N ALA A 6 6.68 -10.42 -24.67
CA ALA A 6 7.52 -9.83 -25.70
C ALA A 6 7.23 -8.35 -25.98
N PHE A 7 6.07 -7.84 -25.56
CA PHE A 7 5.69 -6.43 -25.69
C PHE A 7 5.88 -5.62 -24.39
N PHE A 8 6.60 -6.17 -23.43
CA PHE A 8 6.89 -5.45 -22.19
C PHE A 8 7.77 -4.23 -22.47
N GLN A 9 7.28 -3.07 -22.08
CA GLN A 9 8.00 -1.80 -22.20
C GLN A 9 8.18 -1.19 -20.80
N THR A 10 9.41 -1.15 -20.33
CA THR A 10 9.77 -0.62 -19.00
C THR A 10 9.26 0.79 -18.78
N THR A 11 9.41 1.67 -19.77
CA THR A 11 8.98 3.07 -19.70
C THR A 11 7.48 3.19 -19.50
N VAL A 12 6.67 2.43 -20.27
CA VAL A 12 5.21 2.46 -20.15
C VAL A 12 4.77 1.89 -18.81
N THR A 13 5.40 0.82 -18.35
CA THR A 13 5.12 0.22 -17.05
C THR A 13 5.46 1.18 -15.92
N ALA A 14 6.60 1.87 -15.99
CA ALA A 14 6.99 2.90 -15.03
C ALA A 14 5.97 4.04 -14.96
N GLN A 15 5.51 4.55 -16.10
CA GLN A 15 4.48 5.60 -16.16
C GLN A 15 3.15 5.14 -15.57
N ILE A 16 2.73 3.90 -15.82
CA ILE A 16 1.51 3.33 -15.24
C ILE A 16 1.63 3.25 -13.71
N LEU A 17 2.76 2.76 -13.19
CA LEU A 17 3.01 2.68 -11.75
C LEU A 17 3.02 4.06 -11.09
N LEU A 18 3.72 5.03 -11.67
CA LEU A 18 3.72 6.40 -11.16
C LEU A 18 2.32 7.01 -11.18
N LYS A 19 1.55 6.76 -12.25
CA LYS A 19 0.17 7.22 -12.31
C LYS A 19 -0.71 6.54 -11.26
N ALA A 20 -0.51 5.27 -10.98
CA ALA A 20 -1.21 4.57 -9.90
C ALA A 20 -0.84 5.14 -8.53
N LEU A 21 0.42 5.53 -8.28
CA LEU A 21 0.83 6.21 -7.05
C LEU A 21 0.14 7.56 -6.86
N THR A 22 -0.15 8.30 -7.94
CA THR A 22 -0.90 9.57 -7.82
C THR A 22 -2.35 9.37 -7.37
N ASN A 23 -2.86 8.14 -7.39
CA ASN A 23 -4.24 7.81 -7.05
C ASN A 23 -4.39 7.15 -5.66
N LEU A 24 -3.36 7.19 -4.82
CA LEU A 24 -3.47 6.75 -3.43
C LEU A 24 -4.53 7.57 -2.67
N PRO A 25 -5.34 6.97 -1.79
CA PRO A 25 -5.23 5.62 -1.19
C PRO A 25 -5.96 4.49 -1.94
N HIS A 26 -6.31 4.69 -3.20
CA HIS A 26 -6.96 3.63 -4.00
C HIS A 26 -6.02 2.45 -4.24
N THR A 27 -6.62 1.28 -4.49
CA THR A 27 -5.89 -0.01 -4.62
C THR A 27 -5.17 -0.19 -5.95
N ASP A 28 -5.20 0.80 -6.83
CA ASP A 28 -4.63 0.70 -8.19
C ASP A 28 -3.16 0.34 -8.18
N PHE A 29 -2.38 0.97 -7.29
CA PHE A 29 -0.95 0.68 -7.17
C PHE A 29 -0.69 -0.75 -6.68
N THR A 30 -1.44 -1.22 -5.68
CA THR A 30 -1.34 -2.59 -5.17
C THR A 30 -1.69 -3.61 -6.25
N LEU A 31 -2.73 -3.36 -7.05
CA LEU A 31 -3.10 -4.22 -8.18
C LEU A 31 -2.00 -4.26 -9.23
N CYS A 32 -1.44 -3.10 -9.61
CA CYS A 32 -0.32 -3.03 -10.55
C CYS A 32 0.89 -3.81 -10.05
N LYS A 33 1.23 -3.66 -8.76
CA LYS A 33 2.32 -4.37 -8.09
C LYS A 33 2.13 -5.89 -8.18
N CYS A 34 0.95 -6.40 -7.83
CA CYS A 34 0.65 -7.82 -7.92
C CYS A 34 0.73 -8.37 -9.36
N MET A 35 0.37 -7.59 -10.36
CA MET A 35 0.48 -8.01 -11.76
C MET A 35 1.92 -8.08 -12.26
N ILE A 36 2.80 -7.23 -11.74
CA ILE A 36 4.22 -7.19 -12.12
C ILE A 36 5.00 -8.31 -11.44
N ASP A 37 4.77 -8.54 -10.15
CA ASP A 37 5.45 -9.59 -9.38
C ASP A 37 5.26 -10.97 -9.99
N GLN A 38 4.10 -11.26 -10.54
CA GLN A 38 3.84 -12.55 -11.20
C GLN A 38 4.60 -12.72 -12.52
N ALA A 39 4.96 -11.63 -13.19
CA ALA A 39 5.64 -11.67 -14.48
C ALA A 39 7.18 -11.71 -14.36
N HIS A 40 7.75 -11.18 -13.28
CA HIS A 40 9.18 -10.95 -13.15
C HIS A 40 9.87 -11.65 -11.97
N VAL A 41 9.12 -12.26 -11.05
CA VAL A 41 9.68 -12.94 -9.86
C VAL A 41 9.76 -14.45 -10.01
N SER A 42 9.18 -15.03 -11.04
CA SER A 42 9.37 -16.46 -11.30
C SER A 42 10.73 -16.68 -11.91
N PRO A 43 11.70 -17.30 -11.19
CA PRO A 43 12.86 -17.85 -11.85
C PRO A 43 12.36 -18.81 -12.93
N PRO A 44 13.03 -18.92 -14.08
CA PRO A 44 12.63 -19.88 -15.11
C PRO A 44 12.56 -21.26 -14.46
N HIS A 45 11.35 -21.79 -14.32
CA HIS A 45 11.17 -23.19 -13.94
C HIS A 45 11.96 -24.02 -14.94
N SER A 46 13.10 -24.53 -14.52
CA SER A 46 13.79 -25.61 -15.18
C SER A 46 12.85 -26.80 -15.25
N GLN A 47 12.09 -26.90 -16.34
CA GLN A 47 11.54 -28.18 -16.77
C GLN A 47 12.73 -29.06 -17.15
N GLY A 48 12.93 -30.10 -16.44
CA GLY A 48 13.88 -31.11 -16.87
C GLY A 48 14.47 -31.86 -15.69
N GLY A 49 13.97 -33.06 -15.52
CA GLY A 49 14.34 -34.03 -14.55
C GLY A 49 15.83 -34.36 -14.48
N GLY A 50 16.20 -34.99 -13.40
CA GLY A 50 17.50 -35.63 -13.26
C GLY A 50 17.93 -35.66 -11.80
N TRP A 51 17.72 -36.77 -11.17
CA TRP A 51 18.30 -37.18 -9.90
C TRP A 51 19.85 -37.15 -9.99
N GLY A 52 20.50 -36.58 -9.01
CA GLY A 52 21.94 -36.67 -8.87
C GLY A 52 22.42 -36.03 -7.58
N ALA A 53 22.51 -36.86 -6.52
CA ALA A 53 23.19 -36.49 -5.29
C ALA A 53 24.68 -36.24 -5.55
N ALA A 54 25.26 -35.18 -4.97
CA ALA A 54 26.58 -35.20 -4.30
C ALA A 54 27.04 -33.82 -3.87
N LEU A 55 27.16 -33.62 -2.56
CA LEU A 55 28.32 -33.09 -1.83
C LEU A 55 28.88 -31.69 -2.17
N GLY A 56 28.84 -30.80 -1.18
CA GLY A 56 29.84 -29.80 -0.90
C GLY A 56 29.30 -28.41 -0.64
N PRO A 57 29.69 -27.74 0.48
CA PRO A 57 29.35 -26.36 0.72
C PRO A 57 30.23 -25.49 -0.18
N SER A 58 29.68 -24.98 -1.26
CA SER A 58 30.36 -23.97 -2.09
C SER A 58 30.00 -22.57 -1.60
N PRO A 59 30.98 -21.66 -1.59
CA PRO A 59 30.76 -20.27 -1.20
C PRO A 59 29.74 -19.64 -2.14
N HIS A 60 28.80 -18.90 -1.57
CA HIS A 60 27.79 -18.13 -2.27
C HIS A 60 28.45 -17.15 -3.22
N ILE A 61 28.72 -17.59 -4.43
CA ILE A 61 28.88 -16.69 -5.56
C ILE A 61 27.47 -16.28 -5.92
N PHE A 62 27.07 -15.10 -5.45
CA PHE A 62 25.92 -14.39 -5.94
C PHE A 62 26.18 -14.08 -7.41
N LEU A 63 25.86 -15.04 -8.28
CA LEU A 63 25.85 -14.80 -9.71
C LEU A 63 24.68 -13.87 -9.96
N ASP A 64 25.01 -12.59 -10.17
CA ASP A 64 24.09 -11.62 -10.74
C ASP A 64 23.44 -12.24 -11.98
N PRO A 65 22.08 -12.28 -12.05
CA PRO A 65 21.42 -12.82 -13.23
C PRO A 65 21.78 -11.99 -14.47
N PRO A 66 21.94 -12.61 -15.64
CA PRO A 66 22.37 -11.95 -16.87
C PRO A 66 21.26 -11.14 -17.56
N TRP A 67 20.34 -10.55 -16.79
CA TRP A 67 19.32 -9.66 -17.33
C TRP A 67 19.89 -8.25 -17.43
N PRO A 68 19.48 -7.43 -18.38
CA PRO A 68 19.88 -6.03 -18.43
C PRO A 68 19.31 -5.31 -17.21
N GLN A 69 20.08 -5.28 -16.11
CA GLN A 69 19.71 -4.66 -14.82
C GLN A 69 19.32 -3.18 -14.98
N GLN A 70 19.67 -2.57 -16.09
CA GLN A 70 19.44 -1.16 -16.36
C GLN A 70 17.99 -0.86 -16.74
N GLU A 71 17.27 -1.81 -17.34
CA GLU A 71 15.88 -1.61 -17.74
C GLU A 71 14.87 -1.80 -16.59
N GLU A 72 15.22 -2.57 -15.57
CA GLU A 72 14.37 -2.81 -14.40
C GLU A 72 14.57 -1.80 -13.27
N ARG A 73 15.65 -1.02 -13.30
CA ARG A 73 16.00 -0.06 -12.27
C ARG A 73 14.88 0.96 -11.99
N PRO A 74 14.27 1.60 -13.00
CA PRO A 74 13.18 2.55 -12.78
C PRO A 74 11.98 1.91 -12.07
N ILE A 75 11.62 0.68 -12.45
CA ILE A 75 10.48 -0.02 -11.84
C ILE A 75 10.74 -0.30 -10.37
N ARG A 76 11.92 -0.81 -10.01
CA ARG A 76 12.30 -1.07 -8.62
C ARG A 76 12.28 0.19 -7.77
N GLN A 77 12.78 1.31 -8.32
CA GLN A 77 12.76 2.59 -7.62
C GLN A 77 11.33 3.08 -7.37
N ILE A 78 10.44 2.94 -8.35
CA ILE A 78 9.02 3.32 -8.17
C ILE A 78 8.33 2.40 -7.16
N LEU A 79 8.60 1.09 -7.18
CA LEU A 79 8.06 0.16 -6.19
C LEU A 79 8.55 0.50 -4.78
N TYR A 80 9.81 0.88 -4.63
CA TYR A 80 10.38 1.34 -3.36
C TYR A 80 9.73 2.64 -2.88
N LEU A 81 9.53 3.63 -3.77
CA LEU A 81 8.79 4.85 -3.43
C LEU A 81 7.37 4.54 -2.98
N GLY A 82 6.71 3.61 -3.64
CA GLY A 82 5.37 3.16 -3.25
C GLY A 82 5.34 2.48 -1.88
N GLU A 83 6.33 1.65 -1.56
CA GLU A 83 6.46 1.02 -0.24
C GLU A 83 6.64 2.05 0.86
N LEU A 84 7.46 3.09 0.65
CA LEU A 84 7.64 4.18 1.61
C LEU A 84 6.33 4.94 1.86
N LEU A 85 5.51 5.15 0.83
CA LEU A 85 4.18 5.78 0.99
C LEU A 85 3.19 4.86 1.70
N GLU A 86 3.12 3.58 1.34
CA GLU A 86 2.24 2.59 1.96
C GLU A 86 2.57 2.37 3.45
N THR A 87 3.85 2.51 3.81
CA THR A 87 4.32 2.38 5.21
C THR A 87 4.43 3.72 5.94
N CYS A 88 3.98 4.81 5.32
CA CYS A 88 3.98 6.17 5.90
C CYS A 88 5.37 6.72 6.26
N HIS A 89 6.43 6.29 5.59
CA HIS A 89 7.78 6.82 5.75
C HIS A 89 8.00 8.06 4.86
N PHE A 90 7.26 9.12 5.13
CA PHE A 90 7.18 10.29 4.24
C PHE A 90 8.50 11.05 4.10
N GLN A 91 9.30 11.18 5.16
CA GLN A 91 10.62 11.81 5.09
C GLN A 91 11.56 11.06 4.14
N SER A 92 11.66 9.74 4.34
CA SER A 92 12.48 8.88 3.47
C SER A 92 11.97 8.89 2.02
N PHE A 93 10.65 9.02 1.84
CA PHE A 93 10.05 9.15 0.51
C PHE A 93 10.51 10.42 -0.20
N TRP A 94 10.47 11.59 0.45
CA TRP A 94 10.92 12.84 -0.16
C TRP A 94 12.39 12.81 -0.50
N GLN A 95 13.23 12.29 0.40
CA GLN A 95 14.66 12.11 0.14
C GLN A 95 14.92 11.18 -1.05
N ALA A 96 14.26 10.02 -1.09
CA ALA A 96 14.40 9.08 -2.20
C ALA A 96 13.87 9.65 -3.52
N LEU A 97 12.85 10.51 -3.48
CA LEU A 97 12.30 11.18 -4.64
C LEU A 97 13.29 12.19 -5.22
N ASP A 98 13.95 12.99 -4.37
CA ASP A 98 14.95 13.99 -4.79
C ASP A 98 16.15 13.31 -5.48
N GLU A 99 16.54 12.13 -5.03
CA GLU A 99 17.59 11.33 -5.65
C GLU A 99 17.20 10.77 -7.02
N ASN A 100 15.90 10.70 -7.33
CA ASN A 100 15.35 10.04 -8.50
C ASN A 100 14.37 10.93 -9.28
N MET A 101 14.58 12.23 -9.31
CA MET A 101 13.70 13.21 -9.99
C MET A 101 13.47 12.89 -11.48
N GLU A 102 14.43 12.23 -12.12
CA GLU A 102 14.33 11.77 -13.50
C GLU A 102 13.15 10.82 -13.76
N LEU A 103 12.68 10.09 -12.72
CA LEU A 103 11.54 9.18 -12.84
C LEU A 103 10.23 9.91 -13.08
N LEU A 104 10.12 11.18 -12.64
CA LEU A 104 8.91 11.99 -12.74
C LEU A 104 8.76 12.69 -14.09
N ASP A 105 9.70 12.48 -15.01
CA ASP A 105 9.66 13.14 -16.31
C ASP A 105 8.36 12.79 -17.05
N GLY A 106 7.64 13.82 -17.44
CA GLY A 106 6.33 13.68 -18.09
C GLY A 106 5.11 13.53 -17.18
N ILE A 107 5.27 13.51 -15.84
CA ILE A 107 4.15 13.44 -14.90
C ILE A 107 4.03 14.75 -14.10
N THR A 108 3.10 15.59 -14.50
CA THR A 108 2.83 16.85 -13.80
C THR A 108 1.95 16.64 -12.56
N GLY A 109 2.26 17.34 -11.47
CA GLY A 109 1.43 17.33 -10.25
C GLY A 109 1.55 16.06 -9.41
N PHE A 110 2.61 15.26 -9.60
CA PHE A 110 2.89 14.07 -8.80
C PHE A 110 3.04 14.42 -7.32
N GLU A 111 3.90 15.38 -6.99
CA GLU A 111 4.12 15.80 -5.60
C GLU A 111 2.85 16.29 -4.92
N ASP A 112 2.01 17.08 -5.62
CA ASP A 112 0.74 17.54 -5.06
C ASP A 112 -0.23 16.39 -4.80
N SER A 113 -0.20 15.34 -5.63
CA SER A 113 -1.00 14.14 -5.42
C SER A 113 -0.52 13.37 -4.19
N VAL A 114 0.80 13.26 -4.01
CA VAL A 114 1.38 12.65 -2.80
C VAL A 114 1.05 13.47 -1.56
N ARG A 115 1.16 14.81 -1.61
CA ARG A 115 0.75 15.68 -0.50
C ARG A 115 -0.72 15.52 -0.13
N LYS A 116 -1.61 15.33 -1.12
CA LYS A 116 -3.04 15.01 -0.85
C LYS A 116 -3.19 13.70 -0.12
N PHE A 117 -2.45 12.68 -0.51
CA PHE A 117 -2.45 11.39 0.18
C PHE A 117 -1.95 11.53 1.62
N ILE A 118 -0.83 12.24 1.85
CA ILE A 118 -0.30 12.50 3.20
C ILE A 118 -1.34 13.25 4.04
N CYS A 119 -1.98 14.29 3.51
CA CYS A 119 -3.04 15.01 4.19
C CYS A 119 -4.24 14.11 4.53
N HIS A 120 -4.59 13.16 3.66
CA HIS A 120 -5.61 12.17 3.96
C HIS A 120 -5.22 11.29 5.14
N VAL A 121 -3.99 10.76 5.16
CA VAL A 121 -3.47 9.95 6.27
C VAL A 121 -3.44 10.75 7.57
N VAL A 122 -2.94 11.99 7.55
CA VAL A 122 -2.93 12.88 8.72
C VAL A 122 -4.35 13.13 9.22
N GLY A 123 -5.30 13.37 8.32
CA GLY A 123 -6.70 13.63 8.66
C GLY A 123 -7.40 12.48 9.39
N ILE A 124 -7.01 11.24 9.12
CA ILE A 124 -7.59 10.04 9.76
C ILE A 124 -6.81 9.57 10.98
N THR A 125 -5.56 10.03 11.14
CA THR A 125 -4.65 9.52 12.19
C THR A 125 -4.53 10.47 13.36
N TYR A 126 -4.47 11.77 13.10
CA TYR A 126 -4.17 12.79 14.10
C TYR A 126 -5.42 13.61 14.45
N GLN A 127 -5.57 13.90 15.74
CA GLN A 127 -6.49 14.94 16.22
C GLN A 127 -5.76 16.29 16.27
N HIS A 128 -4.51 16.27 16.73
CA HIS A 128 -3.61 17.40 16.76
C HIS A 128 -2.24 16.95 16.25
N ILE A 129 -1.55 17.82 15.53
CA ILE A 129 -0.19 17.57 15.03
C ILE A 129 0.67 18.81 15.23
N ASP A 130 1.95 18.62 15.48
CA ASP A 130 2.90 19.71 15.55
C ASP A 130 3.16 20.26 14.15
N ARG A 131 3.24 21.59 14.06
CA ARG A 131 3.40 22.30 12.79
C ARG A 131 4.68 21.89 12.05
N TRP A 132 5.79 21.75 12.77
CA TRP A 132 7.06 21.33 12.19
C TRP A 132 6.98 19.92 11.61
N LEU A 133 6.32 19.01 12.32
CA LEU A 133 6.14 17.63 11.87
C LEU A 133 5.28 17.56 10.60
N LEU A 134 4.19 18.33 10.53
CA LEU A 134 3.36 18.41 9.33
C LEU A 134 4.13 18.96 8.14
N ALA A 135 4.93 20.01 8.34
CA ALA A 135 5.76 20.59 7.29
C ALA A 135 6.76 19.58 6.73
N GLU A 136 7.42 18.85 7.62
CA GLU A 136 8.37 17.79 7.27
C GLU A 136 7.71 16.63 6.52
N MET A 137 6.55 16.16 6.97
CA MET A 137 5.78 15.12 6.29
C MET A 137 5.34 15.53 4.87
N LEU A 138 5.09 16.81 4.65
CA LEU A 138 4.68 17.35 3.34
C LEU A 138 5.85 17.72 2.42
N GLY A 139 7.10 17.46 2.83
CA GLY A 139 8.31 17.75 2.04
C GLY A 139 8.86 19.15 2.29
N ASP A 140 9.08 19.51 3.55
CA ASP A 140 9.70 20.75 4.01
C ASP A 140 9.08 22.02 3.41
N LEU A 141 7.76 22.06 3.39
CA LEU A 141 7.02 23.18 2.84
C LEU A 141 7.31 24.49 3.61
N SER A 142 7.40 25.59 2.86
CA SER A 142 7.44 26.93 3.45
C SER A 142 6.15 27.22 4.25
N GLU A 143 6.25 28.16 5.22
CA GLU A 143 5.08 28.55 6.02
C GLU A 143 3.88 28.99 5.19
N ALA A 144 4.13 29.70 4.10
CA ALA A 144 3.08 30.18 3.21
C ALA A 144 2.37 29.01 2.51
N GLN A 145 3.12 28.05 2.01
CA GLN A 145 2.58 26.83 1.37
C GLN A 145 1.83 25.98 2.37
N LEU A 146 2.37 25.79 3.58
CA LEU A 146 1.72 25.03 4.64
C LEU A 146 0.35 25.62 5.00
N LYS A 147 0.26 26.96 5.12
CA LYS A 147 -1.02 27.65 5.37
C LYS A 147 -2.04 27.42 4.25
N VAL A 148 -1.60 27.34 3.00
CA VAL A 148 -2.48 27.02 1.87
C VAL A 148 -3.05 25.60 2.02
N TRP A 149 -2.21 24.61 2.38
CA TRP A 149 -2.66 23.24 2.61
C TRP A 149 -3.59 23.14 3.81
N MET A 150 -3.28 23.79 4.92
CA MET A 150 -4.15 23.84 6.11
C MET A 150 -5.51 24.45 5.76
N SER A 151 -5.54 25.57 5.06
CA SER A 151 -6.79 26.21 4.63
C SER A 151 -7.64 25.32 3.73
N LYS A 152 -7.00 24.58 2.84
CA LYS A 152 -7.66 23.66 1.91
C LYS A 152 -8.42 22.53 2.63
N TYR A 153 -7.90 22.07 3.77
CA TYR A 153 -8.51 20.99 4.57
C TYR A 153 -9.29 21.50 5.80
N GLY A 154 -9.36 22.81 5.99
CA GLY A 154 -10.06 23.42 7.12
C GLY A 154 -9.35 23.21 8.45
N TRP A 155 -8.06 22.94 8.45
CA TRP A 155 -7.26 22.77 9.66
C TRP A 155 -6.95 24.12 10.28
N THR A 156 -6.99 24.19 11.61
CA THR A 156 -6.79 25.41 12.38
C THR A 156 -5.60 25.30 13.30
N GLU A 157 -5.00 26.42 13.66
CA GLU A 157 -3.90 26.50 14.61
C GLU A 157 -4.36 27.27 15.86
N PRO A 158 -5.00 26.58 16.82
CA PRO A 158 -5.51 27.21 18.05
C PRO A 158 -4.39 27.70 18.96
N GLU A 159 -3.25 27.01 18.94
CA GLU A 159 -2.04 27.31 19.70
C GLU A 159 -0.85 27.46 18.76
N PRO A 160 0.09 28.37 19.00
CA PRO A 160 1.28 28.52 18.16
C PRO A 160 2.05 27.20 18.06
N GLY A 161 2.24 26.71 16.84
CA GLY A 161 2.98 25.50 16.57
C GLY A 161 2.19 24.20 16.68
N ARG A 162 0.88 24.23 17.04
CA ARG A 162 0.03 23.06 17.16
C ARG A 162 -1.21 23.19 16.30
N ILE A 163 -1.34 22.29 15.34
CA ILE A 163 -2.43 22.29 14.36
C ILE A 163 -3.53 21.33 14.83
N PHE A 164 -4.77 21.82 14.85
CA PHE A 164 -5.95 20.99 15.06
C PHE A 164 -6.48 20.49 13.73
N ILE A 165 -6.61 19.18 13.60
CA ILE A 165 -7.06 18.49 12.40
C ILE A 165 -8.57 18.25 12.41
N CYS A 166 -9.05 17.42 13.33
CA CYS A 166 -10.47 17.14 13.53
C CYS A 166 -10.67 16.44 14.86
N ASN A 167 -11.92 16.48 15.35
CA ASN A 167 -12.33 15.66 16.47
C ASN A 167 -12.81 14.31 15.94
N GLN A 168 -12.01 13.28 16.09
CA GLN A 168 -12.34 11.93 15.60
C GLN A 168 -13.54 11.33 16.34
N GLU A 169 -13.82 11.73 17.58
CA GLU A 169 -14.96 11.25 18.36
C GLU A 169 -16.30 11.62 17.72
N GLU A 170 -16.38 12.76 17.04
CA GLU A 170 -17.59 13.18 16.31
C GLU A 170 -17.84 12.34 15.05
N SER A 171 -16.79 11.73 14.50
CA SER A 171 -16.87 10.92 13.28
C SER A 171 -17.32 9.49 13.56
N ILE A 172 -17.18 9.02 14.80
CA ILE A 172 -17.57 7.68 15.21
C ILE A 172 -19.06 7.71 15.57
N LYS A 173 -19.91 7.41 14.58
CA LYS A 173 -21.33 7.12 14.86
C LYS A 173 -21.44 5.67 15.28
N PRO A 174 -21.80 5.37 16.54
CA PRO A 174 -22.02 4.00 16.97
C PRO A 174 -23.16 3.42 16.13
N LYS A 175 -22.87 2.38 15.36
CA LYS A 175 -23.91 1.62 14.68
C LYS A 175 -24.64 0.81 15.73
N ASN A 176 -25.92 1.12 15.95
CA ASN A 176 -26.76 0.27 16.80
C ASN A 176 -26.82 -1.13 16.19
N ILE A 177 -26.19 -2.08 16.87
CA ILE A 177 -26.30 -3.50 16.51
C ILE A 177 -27.69 -3.94 16.98
N VAL A 178 -28.62 -4.08 16.02
CA VAL A 178 -30.00 -4.51 16.28
C VAL A 178 -30.09 -6.02 16.41
N GLU A 179 -29.07 -6.74 15.97
CA GLU A 179 -29.03 -8.19 16.03
C GLU A 179 -28.51 -8.63 17.41
N LYS A 180 -29.42 -9.15 18.25
CA LYS A 180 -29.06 -9.96 19.39
C LYS A 180 -28.66 -11.33 18.85
N ILE A 181 -27.42 -11.71 19.09
CA ILE A 181 -26.99 -13.11 18.90
C ILE A 181 -27.60 -13.89 20.07
N ASP A 182 -28.72 -14.56 19.83
CA ASP A 182 -29.26 -15.52 20.77
C ASP A 182 -28.37 -16.77 20.74
N PHE A 183 -27.63 -17.01 21.83
CA PHE A 183 -26.80 -18.19 22.00
C PHE A 183 -27.61 -19.50 22.01
N ASP A 184 -28.93 -19.43 22.24
CA ASP A 184 -29.83 -20.59 22.26
C ASP A 184 -30.21 -21.11 20.86
N SER A 185 -29.97 -20.34 19.79
CA SER A 185 -30.17 -20.80 18.40
C SER A 185 -28.94 -21.47 17.77
N GLY A 186 -27.85 -21.58 18.52
CA GLY A 186 -26.61 -22.22 18.08
C GLY A 186 -26.61 -23.70 18.38
N CYS A 187 -27.02 -24.51 17.42
CA CYS A 187 -26.60 -25.88 17.21
C CYS A 187 -26.58 -26.84 18.44
N TRP A 188 -27.71 -27.29 18.85
CA TRP A 188 -27.78 -28.66 19.31
C TRP A 188 -28.59 -29.46 18.29
N GLY A 189 -27.83 -30.26 17.55
CA GLY A 189 -28.32 -31.09 16.50
C GLY A 189 -29.45 -32.01 16.98
N THR A 190 -30.37 -32.10 16.13
CA THR A 190 -31.41 -33.11 15.96
C THR A 190 -31.07 -34.48 16.59
N GLY A 191 -31.38 -34.59 17.86
CA GLY A 191 -31.60 -35.90 18.46
C GLY A 191 -33.01 -36.32 18.07
N ARG A 192 -33.12 -37.15 17.06
CA ARG A 192 -34.36 -37.86 16.72
C ARG A 192 -34.73 -38.74 17.93
N PRO A 193 -35.94 -38.62 18.53
CA PRO A 193 -36.36 -39.54 19.57
C PRO A 193 -36.57 -40.94 18.96
N PRO A 194 -36.27 -42.03 19.71
CA PRO A 194 -36.46 -43.39 19.23
C PRO A 194 -37.97 -43.71 19.09
N PRO A 195 -38.33 -44.58 18.15
CA PRO A 195 -39.70 -44.97 17.95
C PRO A 195 -40.22 -45.76 19.14
N HIS A 196 -41.37 -45.36 19.68
CA HIS A 196 -42.09 -46.11 20.67
C HIS A 196 -42.53 -47.43 20.07
N LEU A 197 -42.01 -48.53 20.63
CA LEU A 197 -42.54 -49.88 20.47
C LEU A 197 -43.91 -49.94 21.16
N GLY A 198 -44.91 -50.26 20.37
CA GLY A 198 -46.24 -50.44 20.85
C GLY A 198 -46.31 -51.63 21.79
N GLU A 199 -46.96 -51.46 22.92
CA GLU A 199 -47.47 -52.54 23.72
C GLU A 199 -48.95 -52.76 23.39
N THR A 200 -49.19 -53.93 22.90
CA THR A 200 -50.52 -54.59 22.79
C THR A 200 -51.04 -54.99 24.16
N HIS A 201 -52.18 -54.48 24.52
CA HIS A 201 -53.26 -55.24 25.16
C HIS A 201 -54.60 -54.57 24.90
#